data_6dff5243c48195f5b477ad1201271661
#
_entry.id   6dff5243c48195f5b477ad1201271661
#
_cell.length_a   1.000
_cell.length_b   1.000
_cell.length_c   1.000
_cell.angle_alpha   90.00
_cell.angle_beta   90.00
_cell.angle_gamma   90.00
#
_symmetry.space_group_name_H-M   'P 1'
#
loop_
_entity.id
_entity.type
_entity.pdbx_description
1 polymer ?
#
loop_
_entity_poly.entity_id
_entity_poly.type
_entity_poly.pdbx_seq_one_letter_code
_entity_poly.pdbx_strand_id
1 'polypeptide(L)'
;IYELAKSKAYLFSGVTIDWKAPNIGRSNLNKLPTSERFHFENGLMDLVRSNTAVEYNITNDYFAGEADFKEKFDLEEKGSIHWCACFNTYNPVIKSFCNTIPTSDGGTHQTGFLNAIAKGFKSYVEIIGDKKFSAINKDDVLEILSSSISVFVEQPQFVGQTKDKLSNLEVQKKVESIIKDRFENWLANDKSRTLLLIENLRMRAEERIKTKQKKETLRKTPLKRLMLPGKLADCSISDKDGTELFLVEGDSAGGSAKQARNRITQAILPLKGKILNVVGSSNKKVFENQEIDDLCKALGVKLSSPHDISNLRYEKIIIMTDADVDGAHIASLLIALFHTRLPKIIEDGHLFIAVPPLYKISYKDEVYYANGDEEKEIILEKLSSSM
;
A
#
# COMPACT_ATOMS: atom_id res chain seq x y z
N ILE A 1 13.36 -12.31 20.98
CA ILE A 1 14.76 -12.40 21.45
C ILE A 1 15.66 -12.97 20.35
N TYR A 2 15.28 -14.05 19.64
CA TYR A 2 16.05 -14.65 18.55
C TYR A 2 16.42 -13.63 17.47
N GLU A 3 15.45 -12.93 16.90
CA GLU A 3 15.68 -11.88 15.88
C GLU A 3 16.52 -10.73 16.42
N LEU A 4 16.37 -10.39 17.68
CA LEU A 4 17.18 -9.36 18.32
C LEU A 4 18.65 -9.78 18.45
N ALA A 5 18.92 -11.04 18.85
CA ALA A 5 20.26 -11.58 18.93
C ALA A 5 20.93 -11.63 17.53
N LYS A 6 20.20 -12.10 16.52
CA LYS A 6 20.65 -12.12 15.13
C LYS A 6 20.95 -10.73 14.60
N SER A 7 20.06 -9.75 14.85
CA SER A 7 20.27 -8.35 14.46
C SER A 7 21.53 -7.77 15.11
N LYS A 8 21.80 -8.04 16.38
CA LYS A 8 23.00 -7.57 17.06
C LYS A 8 24.29 -8.15 16.45
N ALA A 9 24.27 -9.42 16.04
CA ALA A 9 25.42 -10.00 15.35
C ALA A 9 25.73 -9.32 14.01
N TYR A 10 24.70 -8.83 13.29
CA TYR A 10 24.90 -8.01 12.09
C TYR A 10 25.41 -6.61 12.38
N LEU A 11 24.96 -6.01 13.50
CA LEU A 11 25.34 -4.63 13.86
C LEU A 11 26.76 -4.51 14.41
N PHE A 12 27.30 -5.59 14.96
CA PHE A 12 28.64 -5.66 15.52
C PHE A 12 29.46 -6.70 14.72
N SER A 13 30.08 -6.24 13.63
CA SER A 13 30.89 -7.07 12.74
C SER A 13 31.92 -7.89 13.52
N GLY A 14 32.05 -9.20 13.21
CA GLY A 14 32.98 -10.10 13.86
C GLY A 14 32.57 -10.63 15.25
N VAL A 15 31.46 -10.14 15.82
CA VAL A 15 30.94 -10.68 17.09
C VAL A 15 30.22 -12.02 16.83
N THR A 16 30.49 -12.98 17.71
CA THR A 16 29.78 -14.27 17.72
C THR A 16 28.74 -14.29 18.82
N ILE A 17 27.49 -14.63 18.46
CA ILE A 17 26.39 -14.81 19.41
C ILE A 17 25.86 -16.23 19.30
N ASP A 18 25.96 -16.99 20.37
CA ASP A 18 25.38 -18.34 20.48
C ASP A 18 23.97 -18.27 21.03
N TRP A 19 22.99 -18.58 20.19
CA TRP A 19 21.59 -18.71 20.57
C TRP A 19 21.30 -20.12 21.07
N LYS A 20 20.60 -20.23 22.22
CA LYS A 20 20.04 -21.49 22.73
C LYS A 20 18.63 -21.26 23.24
N ALA A 21 17.65 -21.98 22.69
CA ALA A 21 16.29 -21.95 23.18
C ALA A 21 16.14 -22.83 24.43
N PRO A 22 15.44 -22.39 25.49
CA PRO A 22 15.11 -23.26 26.61
C PRO A 22 14.15 -24.38 26.18
N ASN A 23 14.28 -25.56 26.78
CA ASN A 23 13.40 -26.72 26.56
C ASN A 23 12.01 -26.50 27.17
N ILE A 24 11.29 -25.46 26.81
CA ILE A 24 9.95 -25.17 27.29
C ILE A 24 8.95 -25.67 26.23
N GLY A 25 8.00 -26.51 26.72
CA GLY A 25 6.89 -27.16 26.03
C GLY A 25 6.58 -26.73 24.57
N ARG A 26 6.61 -27.72 23.69
CA ARG A 26 6.64 -27.64 22.21
C ARG A 26 5.41 -27.05 21.49
N SER A 27 4.52 -26.30 22.08
CA SER A 27 3.25 -25.93 21.41
C SER A 27 3.30 -24.71 20.50
N ASN A 28 4.26 -23.76 20.66
CA ASN A 28 4.32 -22.55 19.84
C ASN A 28 5.71 -22.19 19.27
N LEU A 29 6.73 -23.00 19.46
CA LEU A 29 8.12 -22.75 19.05
C LEU A 29 8.54 -23.51 17.77
N ASN A 30 7.60 -24.11 17.05
CA ASN A 30 7.89 -25.00 15.90
C ASN A 30 8.54 -24.34 14.69
N LYS A 31 8.95 -23.05 14.76
CA LYS A 31 9.62 -22.34 13.66
C LYS A 31 11.03 -21.82 14.00
N LEU A 32 11.43 -21.84 15.26
CA LEU A 32 12.76 -21.35 15.66
C LEU A 32 13.73 -22.51 15.95
N PRO A 33 15.00 -22.41 15.55
CA PRO A 33 16.00 -23.41 15.86
C PRO A 33 16.26 -23.49 17.37
N THR A 34 16.55 -24.70 17.86
CA THR A 34 16.85 -24.92 19.27
C THR A 34 18.21 -24.36 19.68
N SER A 35 19.15 -24.32 18.75
CA SER A 35 20.43 -23.61 18.90
C SER A 35 20.92 -23.14 17.55
N GLU A 36 21.54 -21.96 17.52
CA GLU A 36 22.16 -21.39 16.32
C GLU A 36 23.30 -20.46 16.73
N ARG A 37 24.35 -20.43 15.92
CA ARG A 37 25.48 -19.51 16.07
C ARG A 37 25.40 -18.42 15.00
N PHE A 38 25.33 -17.18 15.43
CA PHE A 38 25.37 -16.01 14.57
C PHE A 38 26.77 -15.42 14.55
N HIS A 39 27.39 -15.36 13.39
CA HIS A 39 28.67 -14.70 13.15
C HIS A 39 28.69 -14.12 11.75
N PHE A 40 28.81 -12.80 11.64
CA PHE A 40 28.76 -12.07 10.37
C PHE A 40 30.01 -11.17 10.26
N GLU A 41 30.97 -11.58 9.46
CA GLU A 41 32.24 -10.85 9.32
C GLU A 41 32.06 -9.47 8.67
N ASN A 42 31.12 -9.36 7.71
CA ASN A 42 30.89 -8.12 6.98
C ASN A 42 29.71 -7.31 7.56
N GLY A 43 29.16 -7.68 8.71
CA GLY A 43 28.16 -6.91 9.44
C GLY A 43 26.91 -6.54 8.62
N LEU A 44 26.67 -5.23 8.43
CA LEU A 44 25.50 -4.75 7.67
C LEU A 44 25.49 -5.20 6.20
N MET A 45 26.66 -5.49 5.61
CA MET A 45 26.71 -6.00 4.25
C MET A 45 26.11 -7.42 4.17
N ASP A 46 26.42 -8.28 5.15
CA ASP A 46 25.83 -9.62 5.22
C ASP A 46 24.31 -9.54 5.47
N LEU A 47 23.86 -8.54 6.22
CA LEU A 47 22.41 -8.28 6.40
C LEU A 47 21.73 -7.87 5.09
N VAL A 48 22.33 -6.99 4.30
CA VAL A 48 21.79 -6.59 2.99
C VAL A 48 21.78 -7.80 2.06
N ARG A 49 22.88 -8.57 1.98
CA ARG A 49 22.96 -9.78 1.16
C ARG A 49 21.92 -10.83 1.52
N SER A 50 21.63 -11.00 2.81
CA SER A 50 20.60 -11.97 3.26
C SER A 50 19.17 -11.57 2.90
N ASN A 51 18.92 -10.29 2.58
CA ASN A 51 17.62 -9.77 2.21
C ASN A 51 17.46 -9.48 0.71
N THR A 52 18.51 -9.68 -0.08
CA THR A 52 18.53 -9.40 -1.52
C THR A 52 18.93 -10.65 -2.30
N ALA A 53 18.28 -10.90 -3.41
CA ALA A 53 18.69 -11.93 -4.36
C ALA A 53 19.76 -11.31 -5.27
N VAL A 54 21.00 -11.79 -5.15
CA VAL A 54 22.20 -11.20 -5.78
C VAL A 54 22.09 -11.18 -7.31
N GLU A 55 21.37 -12.14 -7.90
CA GLU A 55 21.12 -12.24 -9.34
C GLU A 55 20.32 -11.05 -9.90
N TYR A 56 19.61 -10.31 -9.06
CA TYR A 56 18.86 -9.12 -9.46
C TYR A 56 19.58 -7.81 -9.15
N ASN A 57 20.81 -7.86 -8.65
CA ASN A 57 21.62 -6.67 -8.43
C ASN A 57 21.97 -6.02 -9.77
N ILE A 58 21.77 -4.71 -9.86
CA ILE A 58 22.13 -3.91 -11.05
C ILE A 58 23.66 -3.84 -11.15
N THR A 59 24.35 -3.79 -10.01
CA THR A 59 25.79 -3.78 -9.89
C THR A 59 26.23 -4.71 -8.76
N ASN A 60 27.45 -5.28 -8.87
CA ASN A 60 27.99 -6.14 -7.83
C ASN A 60 28.57 -5.39 -6.62
N ASP A 61 28.67 -4.05 -6.73
CA ASP A 61 29.29 -3.22 -5.71
C ASP A 61 28.25 -2.75 -4.69
N TYR A 62 28.70 -2.67 -3.45
CA TYR A 62 27.94 -2.12 -2.34
C TYR A 62 28.44 -0.71 -2.00
N PHE A 63 27.52 0.20 -1.76
CA PHE A 63 27.80 1.47 -1.12
C PHE A 63 27.77 1.26 0.39
N ALA A 64 28.91 1.00 0.99
CA ALA A 64 29.03 0.69 2.40
C ALA A 64 30.10 1.55 3.08
N GLY A 65 29.94 1.78 4.37
CA GLY A 65 30.90 2.53 5.17
C GLY A 65 30.38 2.86 6.56
N GLU A 66 31.23 3.58 7.27
CA GLU A 66 30.94 4.12 8.58
C GLU A 66 31.51 5.55 8.68
N ALA A 67 30.95 6.37 9.56
CA ALA A 67 31.44 7.69 9.84
C ALA A 67 31.01 8.14 11.23
N ASP A 68 31.90 8.82 11.94
CA ASP A 68 31.58 9.55 13.16
C ASP A 68 30.97 10.92 12.83
N PHE A 69 30.01 11.39 13.61
CA PHE A 69 29.42 12.72 13.39
C PHE A 69 30.43 13.84 13.57
N LYS A 70 31.42 13.66 14.47
CA LYS A 70 32.53 14.63 14.67
C LYS A 70 33.41 14.84 13.44
N GLU A 71 33.43 13.94 12.46
CA GLU A 71 34.22 14.11 11.24
C GLU A 71 33.78 15.32 10.41
N LYS A 72 32.53 15.71 10.51
CA LYS A 72 31.94 16.76 9.69
C LYS A 72 31.28 17.90 10.49
N PHE A 73 30.99 17.63 11.76
CA PHE A 73 30.35 18.58 12.66
C PHE A 73 31.31 18.96 13.80
N ASP A 74 30.79 19.51 14.87
CA ASP A 74 31.59 19.92 16.01
C ASP A 74 32.33 18.73 16.65
N LEU A 75 33.57 18.91 17.12
CA LEU A 75 34.39 17.89 17.76
C LEU A 75 33.74 17.27 19.01
N GLU A 76 32.82 18.00 19.64
CA GLU A 76 32.04 17.50 20.78
C GLU A 76 30.84 16.65 20.41
N GLU A 77 30.47 16.59 19.10
CA GLU A 77 29.36 15.82 18.61
C GLU A 77 29.62 14.32 18.72
N LYS A 78 28.85 13.66 19.58
CA LYS A 78 28.91 12.22 19.77
C LYS A 78 27.89 11.52 18.89
N GLY A 79 28.30 10.39 18.32
CA GLY A 79 27.45 9.54 17.52
C GLY A 79 28.13 9.12 16.22
N SER A 80 27.56 8.11 15.60
CA SER A 80 28.07 7.53 14.36
C SER A 80 26.96 6.99 13.50
N ILE A 81 27.30 6.78 12.25
CA ILE A 81 26.44 6.08 11.29
C ILE A 81 27.23 4.98 10.58
N HIS A 82 26.64 3.81 10.47
CA HIS A 82 27.10 2.69 9.65
C HIS A 82 26.03 2.41 8.60
N TRP A 83 26.44 2.15 7.37
CA TRP A 83 25.49 1.87 6.28
C TRP A 83 26.02 0.83 5.32
N CYS A 84 25.11 0.15 4.68
CA CYS A 84 25.34 -0.64 3.50
C CYS A 84 24.13 -0.56 2.58
N ALA A 85 24.36 -0.34 1.29
CA ALA A 85 23.32 -0.30 0.28
C ALA A 85 23.77 -1.00 -1.00
N CYS A 86 22.83 -1.62 -1.69
CA CYS A 86 22.96 -2.10 -3.06
C CYS A 86 21.75 -1.68 -3.88
N PHE A 87 21.90 -1.75 -5.19
CA PHE A 87 20.84 -1.40 -6.13
C PHE A 87 20.35 -2.67 -6.82
N ASN A 88 19.08 -2.99 -6.61
CA ASN A 88 18.48 -4.27 -6.95
C ASN A 88 17.12 -4.05 -7.64
N THR A 89 16.82 -4.83 -8.67
CA THR A 89 15.58 -4.70 -9.44
C THR A 89 14.41 -5.48 -8.87
N TYR A 90 14.64 -6.35 -7.88
CA TYR A 90 13.62 -7.23 -7.32
C TYR A 90 13.48 -7.03 -5.80
N ASN A 91 12.29 -6.65 -5.36
CA ASN A 91 11.86 -6.54 -3.97
C ASN A 91 12.87 -5.80 -3.05
N PRO A 92 13.09 -4.50 -3.24
CA PRO A 92 14.02 -3.73 -2.43
C PRO A 92 13.58 -3.70 -0.96
N VAL A 93 14.54 -3.85 -0.05
CA VAL A 93 14.30 -3.90 1.39
C VAL A 93 15.17 -2.88 2.10
N ILE A 94 14.55 -2.04 2.93
CA ILE A 94 15.25 -1.06 3.75
C ILE A 94 15.08 -1.45 5.22
N LYS A 95 16.21 -1.64 5.93
CA LYS A 95 16.24 -1.87 7.37
C LYS A 95 17.00 -0.76 8.06
N SER A 96 16.49 -0.29 9.19
CA SER A 96 17.14 0.76 9.95
C SER A 96 17.17 0.46 11.45
N PHE A 97 18.21 0.98 12.10
CA PHE A 97 18.47 0.74 13.51
C PHE A 97 18.94 2.04 14.18
N CYS A 98 18.56 2.21 15.44
CA CYS A 98 19.07 3.28 16.30
C CYS A 98 19.50 2.67 17.64
N ASN A 99 20.76 2.87 18.03
CA ASN A 99 21.35 2.30 19.25
C ASN A 99 21.04 0.79 19.38
N THR A 100 21.24 0.05 18.30
CA THR A 100 20.96 -1.40 18.14
C THR A 100 19.50 -1.81 18.15
N ILE A 101 18.56 -0.89 18.32
CA ILE A 101 17.12 -1.16 18.31
C ILE A 101 16.62 -1.07 16.86
N PRO A 102 15.92 -2.09 16.33
CA PRO A 102 15.28 -2.01 15.02
C PRO A 102 14.23 -0.91 15.00
N THR A 103 14.25 -0.06 13.97
CA THR A 103 13.23 0.97 13.74
C THR A 103 12.37 0.55 12.56
N SER A 104 11.34 -0.25 12.85
CA SER A 104 10.48 -0.86 11.83
C SER A 104 9.75 0.18 10.97
N ASP A 105 9.38 1.31 11.58
CA ASP A 105 8.74 2.44 10.90
C ASP A 105 9.76 3.50 10.43
N GLY A 106 11.04 3.14 10.44
CA GLY A 106 12.12 4.02 10.01
C GLY A 106 12.37 5.20 10.95
N GLY A 107 12.39 6.40 10.39
CA GLY A 107 12.59 7.63 11.14
C GLY A 107 13.52 8.62 10.44
N THR A 108 13.96 9.63 11.19
CA THR A 108 14.75 10.74 10.67
C THR A 108 16.09 10.31 10.06
N HIS A 109 16.77 9.34 10.65
CA HIS A 109 18.04 8.77 10.10
C HIS A 109 17.82 8.08 8.75
N GLN A 110 16.77 7.26 8.62
CA GLN A 110 16.41 6.63 7.35
C GLN A 110 16.01 7.68 6.32
N THR A 111 15.21 8.67 6.70
CA THR A 111 14.81 9.78 5.81
C THR A 111 16.03 10.56 5.32
N GLY A 112 16.99 10.86 6.21
CA GLY A 112 18.25 11.53 5.86
C GLY A 112 19.06 10.71 4.86
N PHE A 113 19.21 9.42 5.09
CA PHE A 113 19.91 8.51 4.18
C PHE A 113 19.27 8.49 2.78
N LEU A 114 17.96 8.27 2.70
CA LEU A 114 17.23 8.20 1.43
C LEU A 114 17.26 9.52 0.66
N ASN A 115 17.20 10.64 1.38
CA ASN A 115 17.33 11.96 0.76
C ASN A 115 18.74 12.17 0.20
N ALA A 116 19.77 11.74 0.91
CA ALA A 116 21.16 11.86 0.48
C ALA A 116 21.42 11.07 -0.81
N ILE A 117 20.95 9.81 -0.87
CA ILE A 117 21.09 8.98 -2.08
C ILE A 117 20.35 9.62 -3.26
N ALA A 118 19.10 10.06 -3.07
CA ALA A 118 18.33 10.71 -4.14
C ALA A 118 18.98 12.02 -4.62
N LYS A 119 19.51 12.83 -3.68
CA LYS A 119 20.22 14.08 -4.03
C LYS A 119 21.55 13.80 -4.74
N GLY A 120 22.30 12.77 -4.32
CA GLY A 120 23.55 12.38 -4.97
C GLY A 120 23.34 11.96 -6.43
N PHE A 121 22.32 11.15 -6.72
CA PHE A 121 21.96 10.86 -8.11
C PHE A 121 21.56 12.11 -8.88
N LYS A 122 20.76 12.99 -8.28
CA LYS A 122 20.33 14.23 -8.92
C LYS A 122 21.53 15.13 -9.25
N SER A 123 22.44 15.35 -8.30
CA SER A 123 23.67 16.12 -8.52
C SER A 123 24.51 15.53 -9.66
N TYR A 124 24.64 14.21 -9.70
CA TYR A 124 25.41 13.54 -10.75
C TYR A 124 24.77 13.69 -12.14
N VAL A 125 23.44 13.57 -12.23
CA VAL A 125 22.67 13.80 -13.46
C VAL A 125 22.81 15.24 -13.94
N GLU A 126 22.80 16.22 -13.05
CA GLU A 126 23.00 17.63 -13.38
C GLU A 126 24.42 17.88 -13.95
N ILE A 127 25.44 17.20 -13.41
CA ILE A 127 26.83 17.27 -13.90
C ILE A 127 26.95 16.67 -15.32
N ILE A 128 26.28 15.55 -15.59
CA ILE A 128 26.26 14.95 -16.94
C ILE A 128 25.60 15.90 -17.97
N GLY A 129 24.61 16.68 -17.54
CA GLY A 129 23.91 17.65 -18.39
C GLY A 129 23.00 17.04 -19.46
N ASP A 130 22.78 15.72 -19.44
CA ASP A 130 21.88 15.06 -20.40
C ASP A 130 20.43 15.11 -19.92
N LYS A 131 19.59 15.82 -20.68
CA LYS A 131 18.16 16.01 -20.42
C LYS A 131 17.37 14.71 -20.30
N LYS A 132 17.89 13.59 -20.86
CA LYS A 132 17.23 12.26 -20.74
C LYS A 132 17.08 11.77 -19.31
N PHE A 133 17.96 12.22 -18.42
CA PHE A 133 17.97 11.80 -17.02
C PHE A 133 17.22 12.77 -16.09
N SER A 134 16.75 13.91 -16.58
CA SER A 134 16.10 14.95 -15.76
C SER A 134 14.78 14.50 -15.12
N ALA A 135 14.17 13.43 -15.63
CA ALA A 135 12.90 12.90 -15.13
C ALA A 135 13.03 11.99 -13.91
N ILE A 136 14.26 11.60 -13.51
CA ILE A 136 14.51 10.73 -12.36
C ILE A 136 14.13 11.47 -11.07
N ASN A 137 13.37 10.81 -10.22
CA ASN A 137 12.97 11.34 -8.93
C ASN A 137 13.34 10.38 -7.77
N LYS A 138 12.99 10.76 -6.54
CA LYS A 138 13.27 9.97 -5.34
C LYS A 138 12.55 8.61 -5.36
N ASP A 139 11.34 8.54 -5.87
CA ASP A 139 10.55 7.30 -5.89
C ASP A 139 11.22 6.25 -6.79
N ASP A 140 11.76 6.66 -7.94
CA ASP A 140 12.51 5.78 -8.83
C ASP A 140 13.74 5.17 -8.15
N VAL A 141 14.41 5.95 -7.29
CA VAL A 141 15.55 5.48 -6.49
C VAL A 141 15.11 4.46 -5.43
N LEU A 142 13.99 4.72 -4.75
CA LEU A 142 13.47 3.82 -3.71
C LEU A 142 13.07 2.46 -4.28
N GLU A 143 12.62 2.40 -5.52
CA GLU A 143 12.24 1.16 -6.20
C GLU A 143 13.41 0.22 -6.52
N ILE A 144 14.66 0.68 -6.42
CA ILE A 144 15.84 -0.15 -6.67
C ILE A 144 16.79 -0.23 -5.47
N LEU A 145 16.55 0.52 -4.41
CA LEU A 145 17.47 0.66 -3.29
C LEU A 145 17.17 -0.35 -2.18
N SER A 146 18.07 -1.31 -1.99
CA SER A 146 18.10 -2.13 -0.78
C SER A 146 19.20 -1.64 0.16
N SER A 147 18.88 -1.42 1.44
CA SER A 147 19.86 -0.87 2.38
C SER A 147 19.64 -1.29 3.82
N SER A 148 20.71 -1.25 4.58
CA SER A 148 20.72 -1.32 6.04
C SER A 148 21.48 -0.14 6.62
N ILE A 149 20.90 0.53 7.62
CA ILE A 149 21.41 1.75 8.22
C ILE A 149 21.36 1.61 9.72
N SER A 150 22.45 1.88 10.40
CA SER A 150 22.52 1.90 11.87
C SER A 150 23.13 3.22 12.33
N VAL A 151 22.42 3.94 13.22
CA VAL A 151 22.94 5.14 13.87
C VAL A 151 23.12 4.90 15.36
N PHE A 152 24.17 5.48 15.92
CA PHE A 152 24.40 5.56 17.35
C PHE A 152 24.34 7.04 17.75
N VAL A 153 23.41 7.37 18.65
CA VAL A 153 23.17 8.74 19.13
C VAL A 153 23.07 8.75 20.64
N GLU A 154 23.54 9.81 21.28
CA GLU A 154 23.61 9.89 22.74
C GLU A 154 22.22 10.01 23.37
N GLN A 155 21.33 10.81 22.76
CA GLN A 155 19.97 11.05 23.27
C GLN A 155 18.93 10.79 22.18
N PRO A 156 18.61 9.50 21.90
CA PRO A 156 17.62 9.18 20.86
C PRO A 156 16.20 9.52 21.34
N GLN A 157 15.45 10.21 20.49
CA GLN A 157 14.03 10.48 20.69
C GLN A 157 13.22 9.61 19.73
N PHE A 158 12.25 8.88 20.26
CA PHE A 158 11.41 7.99 19.48
C PHE A 158 9.94 8.41 19.52
N VAL A 159 9.19 8.06 18.49
CA VAL A 159 7.74 8.19 18.48
C VAL A 159 7.16 6.97 19.19
N GLY A 160 6.62 7.16 20.40
CA GLY A 160 6.01 6.10 21.20
C GLY A 160 6.99 5.21 21.99
N GLN A 161 6.43 4.33 22.82
CA GLN A 161 7.21 3.44 23.69
C GLN A 161 7.86 2.25 22.99
N THR A 162 7.31 1.82 21.86
CA THR A 162 7.83 0.70 21.05
C THR A 162 9.15 1.01 20.39
N LYS A 163 9.51 2.29 20.27
CA LYS A 163 10.75 2.79 19.65
C LYS A 163 10.91 2.44 18.17
N ASP A 164 9.80 2.24 17.48
CA ASP A 164 9.78 1.82 16.07
C ASP A 164 10.20 2.94 15.10
N LYS A 165 10.18 4.20 15.56
CA LYS A 165 10.49 5.36 14.71
C LYS A 165 11.32 6.41 15.43
N LEU A 166 12.51 6.73 14.89
CA LEU A 166 13.36 7.82 15.39
C LEU A 166 12.83 9.19 14.95
N SER A 167 12.81 10.18 15.84
CA SER A 167 12.24 11.51 15.58
C SER A 167 13.23 12.69 15.65
N ASN A 168 14.49 12.47 16.02
CA ASN A 168 15.50 13.53 16.11
C ASN A 168 15.77 14.21 14.76
N LEU A 169 15.31 15.44 14.55
CA LEU A 169 15.51 16.17 13.28
C LEU A 169 16.98 16.48 12.98
N GLU A 170 17.81 16.68 14.01
CA GLU A 170 19.24 16.93 13.85
C GLU A 170 19.96 15.72 13.25
N VAL A 171 19.59 14.50 13.67
CA VAL A 171 20.14 13.25 13.13
C VAL A 171 19.86 13.15 11.63
N GLN A 172 18.68 13.58 11.17
CA GLN A 172 18.36 13.60 9.74
C GLN A 172 19.36 14.44 8.94
N LYS A 173 19.63 15.67 9.40
CA LYS A 173 20.54 16.60 8.72
C LYS A 173 21.98 16.08 8.71
N LYS A 174 22.43 15.52 9.84
CA LYS A 174 23.79 14.96 9.97
C LYS A 174 23.98 13.77 9.05
N VAL A 175 23.06 12.81 9.08
CA VAL A 175 23.06 11.64 8.20
C VAL A 175 23.02 12.06 6.73
N GLU A 176 22.11 12.95 6.36
CA GLU A 176 21.97 13.43 4.99
C GLU A 176 23.25 14.07 4.47
N SER A 177 23.89 14.89 5.29
CA SER A 177 25.12 15.60 4.93
C SER A 177 26.31 14.65 4.72
N ILE A 178 26.53 13.71 5.66
CA ILE A 178 27.63 12.75 5.58
C ILE A 178 27.43 11.79 4.40
N ILE A 179 26.24 11.20 4.29
CA ILE A 179 25.96 10.21 3.27
C ILE A 179 25.99 10.83 1.87
N LYS A 180 25.51 12.06 1.71
CA LYS A 180 25.54 12.74 0.40
C LYS A 180 26.98 12.84 -0.12
N ASP A 181 27.92 13.35 0.68
CA ASP A 181 29.32 13.51 0.25
C ASP A 181 29.97 12.17 -0.07
N ARG A 182 29.76 11.15 0.79
CA ARG A 182 30.30 9.82 0.59
C ARG A 182 29.70 9.16 -0.65
N PHE A 183 28.41 9.36 -0.92
CA PHE A 183 27.73 8.79 -2.07
C PHE A 183 28.13 9.47 -3.39
N GLU A 184 28.25 10.81 -3.41
CA GLU A 184 28.76 11.52 -4.59
C GLU A 184 30.17 11.07 -4.97
N ASN A 185 31.06 10.88 -3.98
CA ASN A 185 32.39 10.32 -4.21
C ASN A 185 32.31 8.87 -4.74
N TRP A 186 31.43 8.04 -4.19
CA TRP A 186 31.24 6.66 -4.64
C TRP A 186 30.74 6.60 -6.08
N LEU A 187 29.82 7.50 -6.47
CA LEU A 187 29.36 7.62 -7.86
C LEU A 187 30.50 8.07 -8.80
N ALA A 188 31.32 9.00 -8.38
CA ALA A 188 32.40 9.55 -9.18
C ALA A 188 33.55 8.53 -9.42
N ASN A 189 33.78 7.61 -8.49
CA ASN A 189 34.88 6.64 -8.55
C ASN A 189 34.75 5.61 -9.69
N ASP A 190 33.53 5.30 -10.14
CA ASP A 190 33.30 4.38 -11.26
C ASP A 190 32.16 4.88 -12.15
N LYS A 191 32.57 5.48 -13.28
CA LYS A 191 31.62 6.03 -14.28
C LYS A 191 30.76 4.95 -14.93
N SER A 192 31.32 3.78 -15.21
CA SER A 192 30.62 2.68 -15.89
C SER A 192 29.50 2.15 -15.03
N ARG A 193 29.79 1.88 -13.77
CA ARG A 193 28.79 1.48 -12.74
C ARG A 193 27.70 2.53 -12.60
N THR A 194 28.10 3.79 -12.45
CA THR A 194 27.15 4.88 -12.24
C THR A 194 26.23 5.10 -13.43
N LEU A 195 26.74 5.02 -14.66
CA LEU A 195 25.91 5.10 -15.85
C LEU A 195 24.91 3.95 -15.94
N LEU A 196 25.30 2.74 -15.54
CA LEU A 196 24.39 1.59 -15.49
C LEU A 196 23.25 1.81 -14.51
N LEU A 197 23.53 2.37 -13.32
CA LEU A 197 22.53 2.71 -12.33
C LEU A 197 21.57 3.80 -12.84
N ILE A 198 22.12 4.87 -13.42
CA ILE A 198 21.32 5.98 -13.94
C ILE A 198 20.42 5.54 -15.11
N GLU A 199 20.91 4.65 -15.98
CA GLU A 199 20.11 4.13 -17.08
C GLU A 199 18.94 3.27 -16.57
N ASN A 200 19.14 2.45 -15.51
CA ASN A 200 18.05 1.74 -14.86
C ASN A 200 17.04 2.69 -14.23
N LEU A 201 17.50 3.75 -13.55
CA LEU A 201 16.62 4.78 -13.00
C LEU A 201 15.83 5.51 -14.10
N ARG A 202 16.46 5.80 -15.25
CA ARG A 202 15.80 6.39 -16.40
C ARG A 202 14.67 5.52 -16.93
N MET A 203 14.92 4.21 -17.12
CA MET A 203 13.89 3.28 -17.57
C MET A 203 12.68 3.28 -16.62
N ARG A 204 12.90 3.26 -15.30
CA ARG A 204 11.83 3.33 -14.30
C ARG A 204 11.09 4.67 -14.33
N ALA A 205 11.80 5.78 -14.44
CA ALA A 205 11.20 7.09 -14.59
C ALA A 205 10.31 7.17 -15.84
N GLU A 206 10.75 6.59 -16.97
CA GLU A 206 9.94 6.49 -18.18
C GLU A 206 8.69 5.63 -18.00
N GLU A 207 8.81 4.46 -17.35
CA GLU A 207 7.66 3.61 -17.05
C GLU A 207 6.66 4.30 -16.12
N ARG A 208 7.16 4.97 -15.07
CA ARG A 208 6.33 5.78 -14.16
C ARG A 208 5.61 6.90 -14.93
N ILE A 209 6.32 7.61 -15.81
CA ILE A 209 5.73 8.68 -16.63
C ILE A 209 4.70 8.09 -17.60
N LYS A 210 5.01 6.99 -18.30
CA LYS A 210 4.08 6.30 -19.21
C LYS A 210 2.83 5.83 -18.46
N THR A 211 3.01 5.25 -17.28
CA THR A 211 1.90 4.81 -16.41
C THR A 211 1.09 6.00 -15.90
N LYS A 212 1.76 7.09 -15.50
CA LYS A 212 1.10 8.35 -15.12
C LYS A 212 0.37 8.97 -16.29
N GLN A 213 0.98 9.02 -17.47
CA GLN A 213 0.34 9.52 -18.69
C GLN A 213 -0.84 8.64 -19.13
N LYS A 214 -0.71 7.30 -19.06
CA LYS A 214 -1.85 6.39 -19.26
C LYS A 214 -2.97 6.66 -18.24
N LYS A 215 -2.63 6.80 -16.95
CA LYS A 215 -3.58 7.18 -15.89
C LYS A 215 -4.13 8.58 -16.10
N GLU A 216 -3.34 9.54 -16.58
CA GLU A 216 -3.77 10.91 -16.87
C GLU A 216 -4.55 11.01 -18.21
N THR A 217 -4.22 10.20 -19.21
CA THR A 217 -5.00 10.12 -20.46
C THR A 217 -6.35 9.45 -20.17
N LEU A 218 -6.38 8.45 -19.30
CA LEU A 218 -7.63 7.89 -18.76
C LEU A 218 -8.37 8.88 -17.85
N ARG A 219 -7.66 9.80 -17.16
CA ARG A 219 -8.23 10.88 -16.33
C ARG A 219 -8.55 12.16 -17.12
N LYS A 220 -7.82 12.43 -18.21
CA LYS A 220 -7.93 13.66 -19.02
C LYS A 220 -8.90 13.57 -20.18
N THR A 221 -9.91 12.72 -20.08
CA THR A 221 -11.15 13.10 -20.70
C THR A 221 -11.94 13.94 -19.68
N PRO A 222 -11.75 15.29 -19.65
CA PRO A 222 -12.50 16.17 -18.74
C PRO A 222 -14.00 15.99 -18.88
N LEU A 223 -14.46 15.63 -20.09
CA LEU A 223 -15.81 15.27 -20.43
C LEU A 223 -16.34 14.03 -19.65
N LYS A 224 -15.54 12.99 -19.41
CA LYS A 224 -16.04 11.80 -18.66
C LYS A 224 -16.23 12.08 -17.16
N ARG A 225 -15.42 12.93 -16.54
CA ARG A 225 -15.56 13.30 -15.12
C ARG A 225 -16.67 14.32 -14.89
N LEU A 226 -16.90 15.23 -15.84
CA LEU A 226 -18.05 16.14 -15.85
C LEU A 226 -19.40 15.44 -16.11
N MET A 227 -19.35 14.21 -16.64
CA MET A 227 -20.54 13.40 -16.93
C MET A 227 -20.86 12.39 -15.80
N LEU A 228 -20.01 12.22 -14.78
CA LEU A 228 -20.33 11.35 -13.65
C LEU A 228 -21.37 11.99 -12.73
N PRO A 229 -22.30 11.20 -12.18
CA PRO A 229 -23.28 11.71 -11.26
C PRO A 229 -22.64 12.38 -10.04
N GLY A 230 -23.06 13.58 -9.67
CA GLY A 230 -22.51 14.31 -8.51
C GLY A 230 -22.67 13.57 -7.18
N LYS A 231 -23.63 12.62 -7.10
CA LYS A 231 -23.87 11.76 -5.94
C LYS A 231 -22.91 10.56 -5.85
N LEU A 232 -22.19 10.21 -6.94
CA LEU A 232 -21.24 9.11 -6.93
C LEU A 232 -20.01 9.48 -6.11
N ALA A 233 -19.70 8.68 -5.09
CA ALA A 233 -18.42 8.71 -4.40
C ALA A 233 -17.50 7.66 -5.01
N ASP A 234 -16.72 8.06 -6.01
CA ASP A 234 -15.86 7.17 -6.79
C ASP A 234 -14.63 6.66 -6.03
N CYS A 235 -14.05 5.53 -6.44
CA CYS A 235 -12.79 5.02 -5.93
C CYS A 235 -11.59 5.66 -6.65
N SER A 236 -10.40 5.53 -6.04
CA SER A 236 -9.19 6.17 -6.57
C SER A 236 -8.54 5.39 -7.70
N ILE A 237 -8.71 4.05 -7.72
CA ILE A 237 -8.21 3.18 -8.77
C ILE A 237 -9.04 3.40 -10.04
N SER A 238 -8.34 3.54 -11.16
CA SER A 238 -8.96 3.70 -12.49
C SER A 238 -9.07 2.39 -13.26
N ASP A 239 -8.38 1.34 -12.80
CA ASP A 239 -8.50 -0.01 -13.36
C ASP A 239 -9.76 -0.66 -12.82
N LYS A 240 -10.41 -1.48 -13.63
CA LYS A 240 -11.61 -2.23 -13.25
C LYS A 240 -11.31 -3.30 -12.20
N ASP A 241 -10.16 -3.96 -12.34
CA ASP A 241 -9.81 -5.11 -11.52
C ASP A 241 -9.65 -4.76 -10.03
N GLY A 242 -10.29 -5.54 -9.18
CA GLY A 242 -10.31 -5.34 -7.73
C GLY A 242 -11.20 -4.19 -7.25
N THR A 243 -11.99 -3.56 -8.14
CA THR A 243 -12.88 -2.45 -7.75
C THR A 243 -14.34 -2.89 -7.57
N GLU A 244 -15.04 -2.22 -6.65
CA GLU A 244 -16.40 -2.52 -6.26
C GLU A 244 -17.26 -1.27 -6.26
N LEU A 245 -18.45 -1.33 -6.86
CA LEU A 245 -19.46 -0.29 -6.77
C LEU A 245 -20.63 -0.78 -5.91
N PHE A 246 -20.88 -0.11 -4.80
CA PHE A 246 -22.02 -0.36 -3.94
C PHE A 246 -23.18 0.55 -4.33
N LEU A 247 -24.32 -0.05 -4.69
CA LEU A 247 -25.61 0.63 -4.90
C LEU A 247 -26.37 0.61 -3.57
N VAL A 248 -26.54 1.77 -2.95
CA VAL A 248 -27.12 1.87 -1.61
C VAL A 248 -28.43 2.67 -1.64
N GLU A 249 -29.33 2.37 -0.70
CA GLU A 249 -30.62 3.05 -0.59
C GLU A 249 -30.47 4.40 0.10
N GLY A 250 -30.76 5.48 -0.64
CA GLY A 250 -30.89 6.83 -0.11
C GLY A 250 -29.55 7.49 0.30
N ASP A 251 -29.64 8.78 0.57
CA ASP A 251 -28.47 9.59 0.94
C ASP A 251 -27.98 9.29 2.38
N SER A 252 -28.85 8.83 3.28
CA SER A 252 -28.50 8.49 4.67
C SER A 252 -27.57 7.29 4.74
N ALA A 253 -27.97 6.15 4.16
CA ALA A 253 -27.13 4.96 4.04
C ALA A 253 -25.87 5.26 3.20
N GLY A 254 -26.02 6.07 2.14
CA GLY A 254 -24.92 6.56 1.32
C GLY A 254 -23.88 7.34 2.12
N GLY A 255 -24.30 8.14 3.11
CA GLY A 255 -23.40 8.88 4.00
C GLY A 255 -22.51 7.96 4.85
N SER A 256 -23.14 6.99 5.53
CA SER A 256 -22.43 5.99 6.35
C SER A 256 -21.51 5.10 5.52
N ALA A 257 -21.99 4.62 4.36
CA ALA A 257 -21.21 3.81 3.45
C ALA A 257 -19.97 4.57 2.89
N LYS A 258 -20.12 5.87 2.57
CA LYS A 258 -19.01 6.73 2.13
C LYS A 258 -17.92 6.89 3.19
N GLN A 259 -18.29 6.88 4.48
CA GLN A 259 -17.33 6.96 5.58
C GLN A 259 -16.60 5.63 5.81
N ALA A 260 -17.32 4.51 5.74
CA ALA A 260 -16.82 3.16 6.03
C ALA A 260 -16.02 2.53 4.88
N ARG A 261 -16.20 2.98 3.62
CA ARG A 261 -15.61 2.35 2.44
C ARG A 261 -14.08 2.42 2.38
N ASN A 262 -13.47 1.48 1.74
CA ASN A 262 -12.09 1.63 1.25
C ASN A 262 -12.11 2.59 0.04
N ARG A 263 -11.56 3.80 0.22
CA ARG A 263 -11.54 4.85 -0.82
C ARG A 263 -10.70 4.49 -2.04
N ILE A 264 -9.83 3.49 -1.93
CA ILE A 264 -8.94 3.07 -3.01
C ILE A 264 -9.71 2.21 -4.01
N THR A 265 -10.47 1.22 -3.53
CA THR A 265 -11.10 0.18 -4.34
C THR A 265 -12.62 0.23 -4.38
N GLN A 266 -13.26 0.92 -3.41
CA GLN A 266 -14.71 0.91 -3.26
C GLN A 266 -15.35 2.25 -3.62
N ALA A 267 -16.36 2.21 -4.47
CA ALA A 267 -17.21 3.34 -4.86
C ALA A 267 -18.63 3.16 -4.29
N ILE A 268 -19.31 4.28 -3.97
CA ILE A 268 -20.68 4.30 -3.46
C ILE A 268 -21.55 5.15 -4.36
N LEU A 269 -22.67 4.60 -4.82
CA LEU A 269 -23.73 5.31 -5.54
C LEU A 269 -25.04 5.22 -4.74
N PRO A 270 -25.46 6.29 -4.04
CA PRO A 270 -26.77 6.32 -3.42
C PRO A 270 -27.85 6.48 -4.49
N LEU A 271 -28.93 5.71 -4.34
CA LEU A 271 -30.11 5.78 -5.20
C LEU A 271 -31.21 6.58 -4.50
N LYS A 272 -31.83 7.54 -5.19
CA LYS A 272 -32.93 8.35 -4.63
C LYS A 272 -34.24 7.60 -4.74
N GLY A 273 -34.56 6.84 -3.70
CA GLY A 273 -35.83 6.10 -3.61
C GLY A 273 -35.93 4.91 -4.59
N LYS A 274 -37.16 4.49 -4.85
CA LYS A 274 -37.44 3.34 -5.73
C LYS A 274 -37.17 3.73 -7.18
N ILE A 275 -36.31 2.99 -7.85
CA ILE A 275 -36.04 3.20 -9.29
C ILE A 275 -37.26 2.80 -10.12
N LEU A 276 -37.32 3.32 -11.34
CA LEU A 276 -38.37 2.99 -12.30
C LEU A 276 -38.46 1.49 -12.57
N ASN A 277 -39.67 0.92 -12.47
CA ASN A 277 -39.90 -0.47 -12.92
C ASN A 277 -39.81 -0.52 -14.46
N VAL A 278 -38.69 -1.09 -14.95
CA VAL A 278 -38.37 -1.16 -16.40
C VAL A 278 -39.20 -2.19 -17.14
N VAL A 279 -39.76 -3.19 -16.45
CA VAL A 279 -40.51 -4.29 -17.07
C VAL A 279 -41.87 -3.77 -17.62
N GLY A 280 -42.50 -2.85 -16.90
CA GLY A 280 -43.79 -2.24 -17.32
C GLY A 280 -43.66 -0.87 -18.00
N SER A 281 -42.42 -0.39 -18.27
CA SER A 281 -42.20 0.95 -18.78
C SER A 281 -41.77 0.96 -20.25
N SER A 282 -42.23 1.98 -20.98
CA SER A 282 -41.82 2.20 -22.37
C SER A 282 -40.32 2.54 -22.43
N ASN A 283 -39.64 2.17 -23.53
CA ASN A 283 -38.23 2.50 -23.74
C ASN A 283 -37.94 3.99 -23.56
N LYS A 284 -38.84 4.87 -24.04
CA LYS A 284 -38.70 6.32 -23.88
C LYS A 284 -38.59 6.73 -22.42
N LYS A 285 -39.49 6.25 -21.54
CA LYS A 285 -39.45 6.54 -20.09
C LYS A 285 -38.20 6.01 -19.40
N VAL A 286 -37.69 4.86 -19.83
CA VAL A 286 -36.45 4.27 -19.29
C VAL A 286 -35.23 5.12 -19.66
N PHE A 287 -35.14 5.58 -20.92
CA PHE A 287 -34.05 6.44 -21.39
C PHE A 287 -34.11 7.86 -20.80
N GLU A 288 -35.27 8.38 -20.44
CA GLU A 288 -35.46 9.70 -19.84
C GLU A 288 -35.34 9.68 -18.30
N ASN A 289 -35.17 8.51 -17.67
CA ASN A 289 -35.08 8.39 -16.23
C ASN A 289 -33.66 8.75 -15.73
N GLN A 290 -33.59 9.80 -14.90
CA GLN A 290 -32.32 10.34 -14.40
C GLN A 290 -31.55 9.34 -13.51
N GLU A 291 -32.22 8.54 -12.67
CA GLU A 291 -31.56 7.56 -11.80
C GLU A 291 -30.91 6.44 -12.60
N ILE A 292 -31.59 5.99 -13.67
CA ILE A 292 -31.06 4.97 -14.59
C ILE A 292 -29.90 5.54 -15.42
N ASP A 293 -30.02 6.78 -15.89
CA ASP A 293 -28.95 7.46 -16.61
C ASP A 293 -27.71 7.66 -15.73
N ASP A 294 -27.90 8.08 -14.49
CA ASP A 294 -26.84 8.22 -13.49
C ASP A 294 -26.14 6.88 -13.22
N LEU A 295 -26.93 5.79 -13.07
CA LEU A 295 -26.37 4.45 -12.89
C LEU A 295 -25.53 4.02 -14.10
N CYS A 296 -26.05 4.20 -15.31
CA CYS A 296 -25.32 3.86 -16.55
C CYS A 296 -24.03 4.67 -16.70
N LYS A 297 -24.06 5.96 -16.38
CA LYS A 297 -22.87 6.84 -16.36
C LYS A 297 -21.86 6.39 -15.31
N ALA A 298 -22.30 6.04 -14.11
CA ALA A 298 -21.47 5.52 -13.05
C ALA A 298 -20.79 4.22 -13.47
N LEU A 299 -21.53 3.30 -14.09
CA LEU A 299 -21.04 2.01 -14.59
C LEU A 299 -20.14 2.15 -15.84
N GLY A 300 -20.27 3.20 -16.62
CA GLY A 300 -19.57 3.37 -17.88
C GLY A 300 -20.20 2.60 -19.05
N VAL A 301 -21.48 2.23 -18.94
CA VAL A 301 -22.24 1.45 -19.96
C VAL A 301 -23.35 2.30 -20.57
N LYS A 302 -23.89 1.85 -21.71
CA LYS A 302 -24.99 2.52 -22.41
C LYS A 302 -26.18 1.59 -22.58
N LEU A 303 -27.38 2.09 -22.26
CA LEU A 303 -28.63 1.34 -22.50
C LEU A 303 -28.89 1.04 -23.98
N SER A 304 -28.33 1.87 -24.88
CA SER A 304 -28.43 1.65 -26.32
C SER A 304 -27.58 0.47 -26.83
N SER A 305 -26.64 -0.02 -26.04
CA SER A 305 -25.74 -1.12 -26.37
C SER A 305 -25.65 -2.10 -25.20
N PRO A 306 -26.72 -2.86 -24.90
CA PRO A 306 -26.88 -3.65 -23.67
C PRO A 306 -25.86 -4.79 -23.51
N HIS A 307 -25.22 -5.20 -24.58
CA HIS A 307 -24.20 -6.27 -24.58
C HIS A 307 -22.75 -5.72 -24.61
N ASP A 308 -22.57 -4.38 -24.69
CA ASP A 308 -21.25 -3.78 -24.67
C ASP A 308 -20.87 -3.30 -23.27
N ILE A 309 -20.04 -4.09 -22.60
CA ILE A 309 -19.49 -3.80 -21.27
C ILE A 309 -17.98 -3.52 -21.32
N SER A 310 -17.43 -3.25 -22.50
CA SER A 310 -15.99 -2.98 -22.68
C SER A 310 -15.48 -1.80 -21.86
N ASN A 311 -16.37 -0.86 -21.54
CA ASN A 311 -16.07 0.32 -20.72
C ASN A 311 -16.57 0.21 -19.28
N LEU A 312 -16.92 -0.99 -18.82
CA LEU A 312 -17.36 -1.21 -17.44
C LEU A 312 -16.27 -0.77 -16.46
N ARG A 313 -16.65 0.07 -15.50
CA ARG A 313 -15.69 0.77 -14.62
C ARG A 313 -15.35 0.00 -13.36
N TYR A 314 -16.18 -0.96 -12.96
CA TYR A 314 -16.00 -1.73 -11.73
C TYR A 314 -16.07 -3.22 -12.01
N GLU A 315 -15.25 -4.00 -11.30
CA GLU A 315 -15.26 -5.45 -11.40
C GLU A 315 -16.53 -6.03 -10.78
N LYS A 316 -16.92 -5.51 -9.61
CA LYS A 316 -18.13 -5.96 -8.92
C LYS A 316 -19.12 -4.80 -8.72
N ILE A 317 -20.39 -5.09 -8.98
CA ILE A 317 -21.52 -4.22 -8.73
C ILE A 317 -22.36 -4.88 -7.65
N ILE A 318 -22.45 -4.25 -6.50
CA ILE A 318 -23.05 -4.85 -5.30
C ILE A 318 -24.31 -4.06 -4.94
N ILE A 319 -25.48 -4.70 -5.03
CA ILE A 319 -26.72 -4.17 -4.53
C ILE A 319 -26.73 -4.33 -3.01
N MET A 320 -26.75 -3.24 -2.27
CA MET A 320 -26.74 -3.21 -0.81
C MET A 320 -27.89 -2.35 -0.31
N THR A 321 -29.02 -2.99 -0.07
CA THR A 321 -30.25 -2.39 0.48
C THR A 321 -30.49 -2.89 1.89
N ASP A 322 -31.36 -2.20 2.64
CA ASP A 322 -31.74 -2.60 3.98
C ASP A 322 -32.49 -3.95 3.98
N ALA A 323 -32.41 -4.69 5.09
CA ALA A 323 -33.07 -6.00 5.24
C ALA A 323 -34.56 -5.84 5.60
N ASP A 324 -35.26 -5.01 4.85
CA ASP A 324 -36.71 -4.76 5.03
C ASP A 324 -37.48 -4.94 3.70
N VAL A 325 -38.78 -4.73 3.73
CA VAL A 325 -39.66 -4.89 2.57
C VAL A 325 -39.33 -3.89 1.45
N ASP A 326 -38.98 -2.66 1.82
CA ASP A 326 -38.65 -1.60 0.85
C ASP A 326 -37.29 -1.88 0.19
N GLY A 327 -36.28 -2.30 0.96
CA GLY A 327 -34.97 -2.70 0.44
C GLY A 327 -35.08 -3.90 -0.49
N ALA A 328 -35.87 -4.94 -0.15
CA ALA A 328 -36.14 -6.08 -1.02
C ALA A 328 -36.81 -5.66 -2.33
N HIS A 329 -37.72 -4.69 -2.29
CA HIS A 329 -38.36 -4.14 -3.47
C HIS A 329 -37.37 -3.37 -4.37
N ILE A 330 -36.52 -2.55 -3.78
CA ILE A 330 -35.45 -1.82 -4.53
C ILE A 330 -34.45 -2.81 -5.18
N ALA A 331 -34.02 -3.83 -4.45
CA ALA A 331 -33.19 -4.87 -4.99
C ALA A 331 -33.83 -5.59 -6.20
N SER A 332 -35.12 -5.93 -6.08
CA SER A 332 -35.88 -6.57 -7.17
C SER A 332 -35.97 -5.68 -8.41
N LEU A 333 -36.19 -4.38 -8.25
CA LEU A 333 -36.21 -3.42 -9.37
C LEU A 333 -34.85 -3.27 -10.05
N LEU A 334 -33.76 -3.27 -9.26
CA LEU A 334 -32.40 -3.23 -9.78
C LEU A 334 -32.06 -4.52 -10.55
N ILE A 335 -32.38 -5.69 -9.99
CA ILE A 335 -32.21 -6.98 -10.68
C ILE A 335 -32.98 -7.01 -12.01
N ALA A 336 -34.23 -6.55 -12.00
CA ALA A 336 -35.04 -6.45 -13.21
C ALA A 336 -34.42 -5.51 -14.26
N LEU A 337 -33.86 -4.37 -13.81
CA LEU A 337 -33.13 -3.45 -14.70
C LEU A 337 -31.91 -4.13 -15.33
N PHE A 338 -31.03 -4.73 -14.52
CA PHE A 338 -29.84 -5.42 -15.03
C PHE A 338 -30.21 -6.56 -15.97
N HIS A 339 -31.17 -7.40 -15.59
CA HIS A 339 -31.60 -8.54 -16.40
C HIS A 339 -32.19 -8.11 -17.74
N THR A 340 -33.02 -7.06 -17.78
CA THR A 340 -33.72 -6.66 -19.01
C THR A 340 -32.96 -5.69 -19.89
N ARG A 341 -32.06 -4.88 -19.31
CA ARG A 341 -31.39 -3.77 -20.00
C ARG A 341 -29.88 -3.88 -20.06
N LEU A 342 -29.25 -4.68 -19.20
CA LEU A 342 -27.80 -4.85 -19.11
C LEU A 342 -27.44 -6.31 -18.79
N PRO A 343 -27.98 -7.31 -19.56
CA PRO A 343 -27.87 -8.72 -19.22
C PRO A 343 -26.42 -9.19 -19.14
N LYS A 344 -25.54 -8.61 -19.92
CA LYS A 344 -24.12 -8.98 -19.98
C LYS A 344 -23.40 -8.80 -18.63
N ILE A 345 -23.84 -7.85 -17.80
CA ILE A 345 -23.30 -7.65 -16.46
C ILE A 345 -23.60 -8.84 -15.54
N ILE A 346 -24.77 -9.47 -15.72
CA ILE A 346 -25.14 -10.69 -14.97
C ILE A 346 -24.43 -11.92 -15.56
N GLU A 347 -24.45 -12.07 -16.88
CA GLU A 347 -23.86 -13.22 -17.58
C GLU A 347 -22.36 -13.37 -17.30
N ASP A 348 -21.63 -12.25 -17.23
CA ASP A 348 -20.19 -12.24 -16.96
C ASP A 348 -19.86 -12.22 -15.46
N GLY A 349 -20.87 -12.32 -14.57
CA GLY A 349 -20.67 -12.50 -13.14
C GLY A 349 -20.25 -11.22 -12.39
N HIS A 350 -20.62 -10.04 -12.89
CA HIS A 350 -20.29 -8.75 -12.27
C HIS A 350 -21.31 -8.26 -11.23
N LEU A 351 -22.56 -8.83 -11.22
CA LEU A 351 -23.62 -8.38 -10.31
C LEU A 351 -23.68 -9.25 -9.05
N PHE A 352 -23.68 -8.62 -7.89
CA PHE A 352 -23.76 -9.25 -6.58
C PHE A 352 -24.87 -8.61 -5.73
N ILE A 353 -25.36 -9.34 -4.74
CA ILE A 353 -26.32 -8.88 -3.77
C ILE A 353 -25.68 -9.02 -2.39
N ALA A 354 -25.61 -7.92 -1.65
CA ALA A 354 -25.24 -7.97 -0.24
C ALA A 354 -26.40 -8.52 0.58
N VAL A 355 -26.10 -9.46 1.46
CA VAL A 355 -27.08 -10.03 2.40
C VAL A 355 -26.73 -9.50 3.79
N PRO A 356 -27.33 -8.36 4.23
CA PRO A 356 -27.09 -7.88 5.58
C PRO A 356 -27.75 -8.80 6.61
N PRO A 357 -27.18 -8.93 7.82
CA PRO A 357 -27.79 -9.72 8.87
C PRO A 357 -29.12 -9.08 9.33
N LEU A 358 -30.14 -9.92 9.54
CA LEU A 358 -31.44 -9.49 10.05
C LEU A 358 -31.39 -9.08 11.53
N TYR A 359 -30.51 -9.75 12.31
CA TYR A 359 -30.45 -9.55 13.75
C TYR A 359 -29.03 -9.22 14.20
N LYS A 360 -28.95 -8.24 15.10
CA LYS A 360 -27.75 -7.96 15.90
C LYS A 360 -28.07 -8.29 17.36
N ILE A 361 -27.36 -9.24 17.93
CA ILE A 361 -27.53 -9.72 19.30
C ILE A 361 -26.31 -9.26 20.10
N SER A 362 -26.53 -8.42 21.12
CA SER A 362 -25.46 -7.97 22.02
C SER A 362 -25.62 -8.67 23.37
N TYR A 363 -24.56 -9.35 23.81
CA TYR A 363 -24.53 -10.03 25.10
C TYR A 363 -23.18 -9.75 25.80
N LYS A 364 -23.22 -9.10 26.94
CA LYS A 364 -22.03 -8.57 27.63
C LYS A 364 -21.25 -7.66 26.69
N ASP A 365 -19.98 -7.95 26.45
CA ASP A 365 -19.10 -7.17 25.56
C ASP A 365 -18.98 -7.78 24.14
N GLU A 366 -19.75 -8.81 23.82
CA GLU A 366 -19.72 -9.50 22.54
C GLU A 366 -20.95 -9.18 21.70
N VAL A 367 -20.74 -9.13 20.37
CA VAL A 367 -21.79 -8.86 19.39
C VAL A 367 -21.85 -10.02 18.40
N TYR A 368 -23.05 -10.57 18.23
CA TYR A 368 -23.36 -11.64 17.30
C TYR A 368 -24.31 -11.12 16.23
N TYR A 369 -24.22 -11.68 15.04
CA TYR A 369 -25.10 -11.38 13.93
C TYR A 369 -25.79 -12.66 13.48
N ALA A 370 -27.07 -12.55 13.08
CA ALA A 370 -27.84 -13.66 12.54
C ALA A 370 -28.59 -13.22 11.26
N ASN A 371 -28.54 -14.06 10.24
CA ASN A 371 -29.13 -13.80 8.93
C ASN A 371 -30.62 -14.24 8.85
N GLY A 372 -31.10 -14.96 9.84
CA GLY A 372 -32.48 -15.44 9.92
C GLY A 372 -32.85 -15.89 11.33
N ASP A 373 -34.13 -16.27 11.51
CA ASP A 373 -34.70 -16.68 12.80
C ASP A 373 -34.02 -17.96 13.34
N GLU A 374 -33.72 -18.92 12.49
CA GLU A 374 -33.05 -20.17 12.90
C GLU A 374 -31.66 -19.90 13.50
N GLU A 375 -30.86 -19.08 12.84
CA GLU A 375 -29.52 -18.73 13.31
C GLU A 375 -29.57 -17.90 14.61
N LYS A 376 -30.56 -17.01 14.73
CA LYS A 376 -30.83 -16.27 15.95
C LYS A 376 -31.13 -17.19 17.12
N GLU A 377 -32.02 -18.18 16.94
CA GLU A 377 -32.38 -19.14 17.99
C GLU A 377 -31.15 -19.95 18.43
N ILE A 378 -30.34 -20.43 17.49
CA ILE A 378 -29.08 -21.15 17.78
C ILE A 378 -28.13 -20.29 18.63
N ILE A 379 -28.01 -19.01 18.30
CA ILE A 379 -27.14 -18.09 19.05
C ILE A 379 -27.73 -17.87 20.47
N LEU A 380 -29.04 -17.66 20.58
CA LEU A 380 -29.70 -17.45 21.89
C LEU A 380 -29.59 -18.70 22.78
N GLU A 381 -29.74 -19.89 22.23
CA GLU A 381 -29.56 -21.17 22.98
C GLU A 381 -28.12 -21.32 23.51
N LYS A 382 -27.12 -21.03 22.66
CA LYS A 382 -25.71 -21.05 23.06
C LYS A 382 -25.42 -20.06 24.18
N LEU A 383 -25.99 -18.87 24.11
CA LEU A 383 -25.80 -17.84 25.13
C LEU A 383 -26.52 -18.20 26.44
N SER A 384 -27.69 -18.82 26.35
CA SER A 384 -28.45 -19.27 27.53
C SER A 384 -27.80 -20.50 28.22
N SER A 385 -27.15 -21.39 27.48
CA SER A 385 -26.42 -22.53 28.05
C SER A 385 -25.06 -22.15 28.65
N SER A 386 -24.63 -20.91 28.46
CA SER A 386 -23.40 -20.33 29.04
C SER A 386 -23.67 -19.52 30.32
N MET A 387 -24.94 -19.53 30.81
CA MET A 387 -25.36 -19.00 32.09
C MET A 387 -25.29 -20.10 33.19
#